data_99800669ef99221f707416d48bbb8fe5
#
_entry.id   99800669ef99221f707416d48bbb8fe5
#
_cell.length_a   1.000
_cell.length_b   1.000
_cell.length_c   1.000
_cell.angle_alpha   90.00
_cell.angle_beta   90.00
_cell.angle_gamma   90.00
#
_symmetry.space_group_name_H-M   'P 1'
#
loop_
_entity.id
_entity.type
_entity.pdbx_description
1 polymer ?
#
loop_
_entity_poly.entity_id
_entity_poly.type
_entity_poly.pdbx_seq_one_letter_code
_entity_poly.pdbx_strand_id
1 'polypeptide(L)'
;MNKLSVNVQSEIGELEGVILHTPGAEVENMTPENAQRALYSDILNLNVARKEYAQLSGVLSKVTRTFEVMDLLEMVLNNGKAKDELIYKICRHENALSLVDDLMDCKNKELARLLIEGVPLVKNNLTNFLSHERFSLKPLYNFYFTRDASISIGEDVLISKMANAVRDRESIIMEAIFSKSGMFNTQTINPNAFNLVDNVYMEGGDILVAREDILLIGNGVRTNTHAIDFIINRFLARNDKQRRYILVQELPSKPESFIHLDMVFTLLDMDKCMIYDPIILQPNRYQTVQI
;
A
#
# COMPACT_ATOMS: atom_id res chain seq x y z
N MET A 1 -12.89 18.84 -12.75
CA MET A 1 -13.28 17.41 -12.86
C MET A 1 -14.17 17.08 -11.67
N ASN A 2 -15.23 16.29 -11.87
CA ASN A 2 -16.00 15.78 -10.73
C ASN A 2 -15.11 14.79 -9.96
N LYS A 3 -15.05 14.94 -8.63
CA LYS A 3 -14.33 14.02 -7.77
C LYS A 3 -15.00 12.64 -7.81
N LEU A 4 -14.19 11.59 -7.75
CA LEU A 4 -14.66 10.22 -7.59
C LEU A 4 -14.94 9.98 -6.09
N SER A 5 -16.19 9.66 -5.74
CA SER A 5 -16.50 9.24 -4.37
C SER A 5 -16.00 7.82 -4.14
N VAL A 6 -15.22 7.62 -3.09
CA VAL A 6 -14.84 6.28 -2.66
C VAL A 6 -16.02 5.65 -1.94
N ASN A 7 -16.39 4.43 -2.32
CA ASN A 7 -17.43 3.64 -1.65
C ASN A 7 -17.25 2.15 -1.96
N VAL A 8 -16.33 1.50 -1.25
CA VAL A 8 -16.05 0.07 -1.43
C VAL A 8 -16.82 -0.75 -0.39
N GLN A 9 -17.81 -1.49 -0.85
CA GLN A 9 -18.69 -2.31 -0.01
C GLN A 9 -18.53 -3.82 -0.28
N SER A 10 -17.70 -4.21 -1.25
CA SER A 10 -17.49 -5.61 -1.64
C SER A 10 -16.25 -5.77 -2.50
N GLU A 11 -15.58 -6.92 -2.38
CA GLU A 11 -14.46 -7.32 -3.27
C GLU A 11 -14.97 -7.71 -4.67
N ILE A 12 -16.25 -8.03 -4.82
CA ILE A 12 -16.85 -8.57 -6.05
C ILE A 12 -17.91 -7.65 -6.65
N GLY A 13 -18.09 -6.45 -6.08
CA GLY A 13 -18.99 -5.44 -6.61
C GLY A 13 -18.52 -4.88 -7.95
N GLU A 14 -19.37 -4.09 -8.61
CA GLU A 14 -18.98 -3.39 -9.83
C GLU A 14 -17.80 -2.44 -9.56
N LEU A 15 -16.71 -2.62 -10.30
CA LEU A 15 -15.48 -1.86 -10.12
C LEU A 15 -15.55 -0.55 -10.91
N GLU A 16 -15.71 0.59 -10.23
CA GLU A 16 -15.79 1.91 -10.85
C GLU A 16 -14.44 2.56 -11.13
N GLY A 17 -13.41 2.18 -10.38
CA GLY A 17 -12.06 2.69 -10.57
C GLY A 17 -11.02 1.90 -9.79
N VAL A 18 -9.80 1.84 -10.31
CA VAL A 18 -8.68 1.14 -9.67
C VAL A 18 -7.40 1.96 -9.84
N ILE A 19 -6.62 2.04 -8.76
CA ILE A 19 -5.29 2.67 -8.77
C ILE A 19 -4.26 1.59 -9.09
N LEU A 20 -3.42 1.87 -10.07
CA LEU A 20 -2.34 1.01 -10.56
C LEU A 20 -1.00 1.74 -10.46
N HIS A 21 0.08 0.98 -10.41
CA HIS A 21 1.43 1.51 -10.57
C HIS A 21 2.22 0.59 -11.51
N THR A 22 2.45 1.06 -12.71
CA THR A 22 3.24 0.33 -13.70
C THR A 22 4.69 0.24 -13.25
N PRO A 23 5.29 -0.96 -13.15
CA PRO A 23 6.69 -1.13 -12.74
C PRO A 23 7.66 -0.26 -13.56
N GLY A 24 8.47 0.51 -12.85
CA GLY A 24 9.44 1.46 -13.41
C GLY A 24 10.89 1.14 -13.05
N ALA A 25 11.74 2.17 -13.09
CA ALA A 25 13.16 2.02 -12.78
C ALA A 25 13.41 1.59 -11.32
N GLU A 26 12.46 1.78 -10.40
CA GLU A 26 12.52 1.27 -9.03
C GLU A 26 12.73 -0.24 -9.00
N VAL A 27 12.09 -0.99 -9.91
CA VAL A 27 12.25 -2.45 -10.02
C VAL A 27 13.60 -2.82 -10.63
N GLU A 28 14.07 -2.08 -11.65
CA GLU A 28 15.36 -2.32 -12.31
C GLU A 28 16.56 -2.09 -11.38
N ASN A 29 16.41 -1.23 -10.39
CA ASN A 29 17.44 -0.90 -9.40
C ASN A 29 17.62 -1.98 -8.32
N MET A 30 16.87 -3.07 -8.37
CA MET A 30 17.03 -4.21 -7.49
C MET A 30 18.34 -4.96 -7.81
N THR A 31 19.07 -5.32 -6.75
CA THR A 31 20.31 -6.11 -6.84
C THR A 31 20.24 -7.31 -5.89
N PRO A 32 21.05 -8.36 -6.08
CA PRO A 32 21.08 -9.49 -5.14
C PRO A 32 21.33 -9.06 -3.69
N GLU A 33 22.13 -8.02 -3.49
CA GLU A 33 22.50 -7.50 -2.17
C GLU A 33 21.34 -6.80 -1.47
N ASN A 34 20.42 -6.19 -2.25
CA ASN A 34 19.29 -5.46 -1.70
C ASN A 34 17.93 -6.19 -1.83
N ALA A 35 17.86 -7.28 -2.61
CA ALA A 35 16.62 -8.03 -2.86
C ALA A 35 15.97 -8.49 -1.54
N GLN A 36 16.72 -9.15 -0.66
CA GLN A 36 16.21 -9.60 0.64
C GLN A 36 15.72 -8.42 1.50
N ARG A 37 16.44 -7.30 1.50
CA ARG A 37 16.05 -6.07 2.21
C ARG A 37 14.82 -5.42 1.57
N ALA A 38 14.65 -5.61 0.27
CA ALA A 38 13.49 -5.19 -0.51
C ALA A 38 12.30 -6.16 -0.40
N LEU A 39 12.40 -7.21 0.42
CA LEU A 39 11.39 -8.26 0.63
C LEU A 39 11.17 -9.16 -0.58
N TYR A 40 12.20 -9.41 -1.35
CA TYR A 40 12.20 -10.33 -2.49
C TYR A 40 13.16 -11.51 -2.29
N SER A 41 12.76 -12.66 -2.76
CA SER A 41 13.61 -13.86 -2.80
C SER A 41 14.54 -13.90 -4.02
N ASP A 42 14.22 -13.12 -5.07
CA ASP A 42 15.01 -13.04 -6.31
C ASP A 42 14.84 -11.65 -6.96
N ILE A 43 15.66 -11.37 -7.97
CA ILE A 43 15.64 -10.12 -8.73
C ILE A 43 14.58 -10.17 -9.82
N LEU A 44 13.80 -9.13 -9.96
CA LEU A 44 12.84 -8.99 -11.04
C LEU A 44 13.49 -8.41 -12.31
N ASN A 45 13.14 -8.98 -13.46
CA ASN A 45 13.47 -8.40 -14.75
C ASN A 45 12.37 -7.40 -15.14
N LEU A 46 12.73 -6.11 -15.25
CA LEU A 46 11.77 -5.05 -15.54
C LEU A 46 10.98 -5.27 -16.85
N ASN A 47 11.64 -5.77 -17.91
CA ASN A 47 10.98 -6.00 -19.19
C ASN A 47 9.92 -7.12 -19.10
N VAL A 48 10.18 -8.15 -18.28
CA VAL A 48 9.20 -9.21 -18.01
C VAL A 48 8.08 -8.67 -17.15
N ALA A 49 8.41 -8.04 -16.04
CA ALA A 49 7.41 -7.45 -15.12
C ALA A 49 6.46 -6.48 -15.82
N ARG A 50 6.98 -5.59 -16.69
CA ARG A 50 6.15 -4.68 -17.49
C ARG A 50 5.22 -5.39 -18.46
N LYS A 51 5.67 -6.46 -19.13
CA LYS A 51 4.82 -7.23 -20.04
C LYS A 51 3.68 -7.93 -19.31
N GLU A 52 3.97 -8.50 -18.15
CA GLU A 52 2.97 -9.17 -17.31
C GLU A 52 2.00 -8.15 -16.72
N TYR A 53 2.50 -7.05 -16.19
CA TYR A 53 1.67 -5.98 -15.64
C TYR A 53 0.79 -5.32 -16.70
N ALA A 54 1.27 -5.18 -17.93
CA ALA A 54 0.48 -4.66 -19.05
C ALA A 54 -0.72 -5.56 -19.38
N GLN A 55 -0.67 -6.86 -19.12
CA GLN A 55 -1.83 -7.74 -19.25
C GLN A 55 -2.90 -7.39 -18.22
N LEU A 56 -2.51 -7.22 -16.94
CA LEU A 56 -3.40 -6.82 -15.86
C LEU A 56 -4.04 -5.45 -16.14
N SER A 57 -3.23 -4.43 -16.41
CA SER A 57 -3.73 -3.08 -16.70
C SER A 57 -4.60 -3.04 -17.96
N GLY A 58 -4.23 -3.83 -18.99
CA GLY A 58 -4.99 -3.96 -20.24
C GLY A 58 -6.37 -4.61 -20.05
N VAL A 59 -6.52 -5.56 -19.13
CA VAL A 59 -7.83 -6.12 -18.76
C VAL A 59 -8.64 -5.11 -17.96
N LEU A 60 -8.04 -4.53 -16.91
CA LEU A 60 -8.72 -3.59 -16.02
C LEU A 60 -9.21 -2.34 -16.77
N SER A 61 -8.42 -1.80 -17.70
CA SER A 61 -8.83 -0.63 -18.51
C SER A 61 -10.03 -0.86 -19.44
N LYS A 62 -10.40 -2.13 -19.69
CA LYS A 62 -11.60 -2.49 -20.46
C LYS A 62 -12.87 -2.56 -19.61
N VAL A 63 -12.73 -2.76 -18.31
CA VAL A 63 -13.87 -2.97 -17.39
C VAL A 63 -14.07 -1.81 -16.44
N THR A 64 -13.04 -0.98 -16.21
CA THR A 64 -13.11 0.13 -15.26
C THR A 64 -12.18 1.28 -15.62
N ARG A 65 -12.29 2.40 -14.89
CA ARG A 65 -11.31 3.50 -14.98
C ARG A 65 -10.04 3.12 -14.22
N THR A 66 -8.90 3.23 -14.88
CA THR A 66 -7.59 3.01 -14.27
C THR A 66 -6.92 4.35 -13.98
N PHE A 67 -6.25 4.45 -12.85
CA PHE A 67 -5.50 5.62 -12.41
C PHE A 67 -4.07 5.21 -12.11
N GLU A 68 -3.08 5.84 -12.73
CA GLU A 68 -1.68 5.57 -12.43
C GLU A 68 -1.21 6.39 -11.23
N VAL A 69 -0.49 5.75 -10.31
CA VAL A 69 0.09 6.40 -9.12
C VAL A 69 0.93 7.60 -9.51
N MET A 70 1.75 7.48 -10.57
CA MET A 70 2.60 8.57 -11.05
C MET A 70 1.80 9.82 -11.42
N ASP A 71 0.70 9.65 -12.16
CA ASP A 71 -0.16 10.77 -12.59
C ASP A 71 -0.87 11.40 -11.39
N LEU A 72 -1.38 10.57 -10.48
CA LEU A 72 -2.03 11.05 -9.26
C LEU A 72 -1.05 11.79 -8.33
N LEU A 73 0.18 11.30 -8.22
CA LEU A 73 1.22 11.96 -7.45
C LEU A 73 1.60 13.32 -8.07
N GLU A 74 1.74 13.39 -9.41
CA GLU A 74 1.97 14.67 -10.09
C GLU A 74 0.84 15.66 -9.81
N MET A 75 -0.43 15.22 -9.76
CA MET A 75 -1.55 16.07 -9.35
C MET A 75 -1.40 16.62 -7.92
N VAL A 76 -0.93 15.79 -6.97
CA VAL A 76 -0.62 16.26 -5.60
C VAL A 76 0.45 17.34 -5.63
N LEU A 77 1.52 17.13 -6.40
CA LEU A 77 2.68 18.03 -6.48
C LEU A 77 2.37 19.36 -7.20
N ASN A 78 1.27 19.43 -7.98
CA ASN A 78 0.79 20.69 -8.57
C ASN A 78 0.22 21.66 -7.54
N ASN A 79 -0.07 21.20 -6.32
CA ASN A 79 -0.41 22.07 -5.19
C ASN A 79 0.86 22.34 -4.36
N GLY A 80 1.41 23.55 -4.45
CA GLY A 80 2.68 23.90 -3.81
C GLY A 80 2.73 23.56 -2.32
N LYS A 81 1.66 23.85 -1.56
CA LYS A 81 1.60 23.50 -0.13
C LYS A 81 1.65 21.99 0.09
N ALA A 82 0.92 21.21 -0.71
CA ALA A 82 0.92 19.75 -0.61
C ALA A 82 2.27 19.17 -1.04
N LYS A 83 2.94 19.76 -2.05
CA LYS A 83 4.30 19.42 -2.46
C LYS A 83 5.27 19.58 -1.29
N ASP A 84 5.29 20.75 -0.66
CA ASP A 84 6.20 21.04 0.44
C ASP A 84 5.97 20.10 1.64
N GLU A 85 4.71 19.91 2.04
CA GLU A 85 4.33 19.00 3.12
C GLU A 85 4.78 17.55 2.84
N LEU A 86 4.59 17.08 1.60
CA LEU A 86 4.93 15.72 1.22
C LEU A 86 6.45 15.48 1.20
N ILE A 87 7.22 16.39 0.58
CA ILE A 87 8.69 16.32 0.54
C ILE A 87 9.24 16.29 1.96
N TYR A 88 8.80 17.22 2.80
CA TYR A 88 9.28 17.30 4.18
C TYR A 88 8.94 16.03 4.98
N LYS A 89 7.71 15.52 4.82
CA LYS A 89 7.26 14.28 5.49
C LYS A 89 8.10 13.08 5.07
N ILE A 90 8.35 12.92 3.77
CA ILE A 90 9.17 11.82 3.23
C ILE A 90 10.62 11.95 3.69
N CYS A 91 11.25 13.12 3.51
CA CYS A 91 12.65 13.31 3.88
C CYS A 91 12.89 13.15 5.38
N ARG A 92 11.94 13.56 6.22
CA ARG A 92 12.01 13.35 7.68
C ARG A 92 11.89 11.86 8.02
N HIS A 93 10.95 11.15 7.41
CA HIS A 93 10.73 9.72 7.65
C HIS A 93 11.94 8.88 7.24
N GLU A 94 12.54 9.19 6.10
CA GLU A 94 13.68 8.46 5.52
C GLU A 94 15.06 8.94 6.06
N ASN A 95 15.07 9.90 7.02
CA ASN A 95 16.29 10.54 7.53
C ASN A 95 17.14 11.20 6.41
N ALA A 96 16.49 11.75 5.39
CA ALA A 96 17.10 12.33 4.19
C ALA A 96 16.85 13.85 4.09
N LEU A 97 16.82 14.58 5.21
CA LEU A 97 16.51 16.02 5.24
C LEU A 97 17.44 16.87 4.37
N SER A 98 18.67 16.42 4.11
CA SER A 98 19.59 17.10 3.20
C SER A 98 19.14 17.14 1.75
N LEU A 99 18.14 16.35 1.36
CA LEU A 99 17.58 16.33 0.00
C LEU A 99 16.42 17.33 -0.19
N VAL A 100 15.93 17.95 0.88
CA VAL A 100 14.71 18.78 0.83
C VAL A 100 14.82 19.87 -0.22
N ASP A 101 15.89 20.67 -0.20
CA ASP A 101 16.07 21.81 -1.10
C ASP A 101 16.18 21.33 -2.57
N ASP A 102 16.99 20.29 -2.81
CA ASP A 102 17.15 19.72 -4.15
C ASP A 102 15.83 19.21 -4.72
N LEU A 103 15.02 18.53 -3.88
CA LEU A 103 13.71 18.00 -4.29
C LEU A 103 12.68 19.11 -4.50
N MET A 104 12.73 20.19 -3.70
CA MET A 104 11.86 21.35 -3.87
C MET A 104 12.06 22.02 -5.23
N ASP A 105 13.30 22.10 -5.70
CA ASP A 105 13.67 22.71 -6.98
C ASP A 105 13.30 21.85 -8.20
N CYS A 106 12.96 20.55 -7.99
CA CYS A 106 12.59 19.67 -9.08
C CYS A 106 11.25 20.04 -9.72
N LYS A 107 11.14 19.81 -11.04
CA LYS A 107 9.86 19.84 -11.74
C LYS A 107 8.97 18.70 -11.24
N ASN A 108 7.66 18.93 -11.14
CA ASN A 108 6.72 17.99 -10.50
C ASN A 108 6.79 16.57 -11.10
N LYS A 109 6.87 16.42 -12.40
CA LYS A 109 6.98 15.12 -13.07
C LYS A 109 8.28 14.39 -12.71
N GLU A 110 9.40 15.11 -12.65
CA GLU A 110 10.67 14.55 -12.23
C GLU A 110 10.66 14.20 -10.74
N LEU A 111 10.11 15.09 -9.92
CA LEU A 111 9.95 14.85 -8.48
C LEU A 111 9.11 13.60 -8.22
N ALA A 112 7.96 13.44 -8.88
CA ALA A 112 7.14 12.23 -8.75
C ALA A 112 7.95 10.95 -9.04
N ARG A 113 8.75 10.99 -10.10
CA ARG A 113 9.66 9.90 -10.46
C ARG A 113 10.71 9.64 -9.37
N LEU A 114 11.40 10.68 -8.90
CA LEU A 114 12.44 10.55 -7.86
C LEU A 114 11.89 10.02 -6.54
N LEU A 115 10.66 10.42 -6.16
CA LEU A 115 10.01 9.93 -4.95
C LEU A 115 9.66 8.44 -5.00
N ILE A 116 9.55 7.83 -6.18
CA ILE A 116 9.25 6.41 -6.38
C ILE A 116 10.51 5.63 -6.78
N GLU A 117 11.21 6.07 -7.83
CA GLU A 117 12.39 5.39 -8.36
C GLU A 117 13.66 5.55 -7.50
N GLY A 118 13.60 6.48 -6.52
CA GLY A 118 14.71 6.79 -5.63
C GLY A 118 15.60 7.92 -6.14
N VAL A 119 16.38 8.48 -5.22
CA VAL A 119 17.39 9.53 -5.51
C VAL A 119 18.77 8.91 -5.40
N PRO A 120 19.57 8.85 -6.47
CA PRO A 120 20.91 8.31 -6.42
C PRO A 120 21.80 9.03 -5.41
N LEU A 121 22.69 8.30 -4.75
CA LEU A 121 23.70 8.88 -3.86
C LEU A 121 24.81 9.54 -4.68
N VAL A 122 25.00 10.83 -4.48
CA VAL A 122 26.10 11.59 -5.11
C VAL A 122 27.42 11.25 -4.41
N LYS A 123 28.38 10.68 -5.13
CA LYS A 123 29.69 10.26 -4.61
C LYS A 123 30.71 11.42 -4.63
N ASN A 124 30.35 12.55 -4.01
CA ASN A 124 31.11 13.82 -4.06
C ASN A 124 32.01 14.08 -2.84
N ASN A 125 32.02 13.18 -1.86
CA ASN A 125 32.88 13.23 -0.69
C ASN A 125 33.37 11.83 -0.30
N LEU A 126 34.35 11.73 0.58
CA LEU A 126 34.99 10.46 0.96
C LEU A 126 33.99 9.50 1.59
N THR A 127 33.10 9.97 2.45
CA THR A 127 32.08 9.16 3.12
C THR A 127 31.13 8.53 2.09
N ASN A 128 30.57 9.33 1.19
CA ASN A 128 29.69 8.85 0.15
C ASN A 128 30.42 7.95 -0.84
N PHE A 129 31.68 8.29 -1.19
CA PHE A 129 32.49 7.49 -2.11
C PHE A 129 32.74 6.07 -1.59
N LEU A 130 33.03 5.94 -0.29
CA LEU A 130 33.26 4.66 0.36
C LEU A 130 31.98 3.94 0.79
N SER A 131 30.82 4.60 0.72
CA SER A 131 29.54 3.98 1.06
C SER A 131 29.15 2.88 0.07
N HIS A 132 28.60 1.78 0.57
CA HIS A 132 27.96 0.74 -0.23
C HIS A 132 26.57 1.13 -0.69
N GLU A 133 25.96 2.18 -0.11
CA GLU A 133 24.65 2.66 -0.53
C GLU A 133 24.72 3.30 -1.94
N ARG A 134 23.70 2.99 -2.75
CA ARG A 134 23.56 3.52 -4.12
C ARG A 134 22.58 4.69 -4.18
N PHE A 135 21.74 4.85 -3.15
CA PHE A 135 20.67 5.83 -3.11
C PHE A 135 20.72 6.63 -1.82
N SER A 136 20.48 7.94 -1.92
CA SER A 136 20.18 8.82 -0.79
C SER A 136 18.72 8.67 -0.35
N LEU A 137 17.81 8.38 -1.30
CA LEU A 137 16.43 7.99 -1.06
C LEU A 137 16.19 6.69 -1.82
N LYS A 138 15.90 5.60 -1.12
CA LYS A 138 15.85 4.24 -1.73
C LYS A 138 14.64 4.11 -2.67
N PRO A 139 14.70 3.28 -3.73
CA PRO A 139 13.55 2.97 -4.57
C PRO A 139 12.42 2.27 -3.81
N LEU A 140 11.18 2.43 -4.26
CA LEU A 140 9.99 1.74 -3.76
C LEU A 140 9.72 0.48 -4.58
N TYR A 141 10.50 -0.56 -4.33
CA TYR A 141 10.50 -1.80 -5.12
C TYR A 141 9.14 -2.50 -5.18
N ASN A 142 8.27 -2.32 -4.17
CA ASN A 142 7.00 -3.02 -4.00
C ASN A 142 5.78 -2.16 -4.38
N PHE A 143 5.95 -0.95 -4.91
CA PHE A 143 4.82 -0.03 -5.06
C PHE A 143 3.79 -0.47 -6.10
N TYR A 144 4.11 -1.39 -6.99
CA TYR A 144 3.12 -1.97 -7.91
C TYR A 144 2.10 -2.89 -7.19
N PHE A 145 2.32 -3.26 -5.91
CA PHE A 145 1.31 -3.80 -5.00
C PHE A 145 0.55 -2.66 -4.32
N THR A 146 -0.24 -1.91 -5.09
CA THR A 146 -0.91 -0.69 -4.62
C THR A 146 -1.94 -0.95 -3.51
N ARG A 147 -2.46 -2.18 -3.40
CA ARG A 147 -3.42 -2.57 -2.37
C ARG A 147 -2.84 -2.49 -0.96
N ASP A 148 -1.56 -2.83 -0.79
CA ASP A 148 -0.97 -2.95 0.54
C ASP A 148 -0.84 -1.63 1.29
N ALA A 149 -0.61 -0.53 0.56
CA ALA A 149 -0.34 0.78 1.14
C ALA A 149 -1.58 1.54 1.61
N SER A 150 -2.78 1.16 1.13
CA SER A 150 -4.05 1.77 1.51
C SER A 150 -5.23 0.88 1.19
N ILE A 151 -6.26 0.89 2.04
CA ILE A 151 -7.45 0.05 1.92
C ILE A 151 -8.69 0.92 1.92
N SER A 152 -9.56 0.78 0.90
CA SER A 152 -10.86 1.42 0.88
C SER A 152 -11.90 0.54 1.58
N ILE A 153 -12.60 1.09 2.59
CA ILE A 153 -13.64 0.39 3.36
C ILE A 153 -14.85 1.33 3.46
N GLY A 154 -15.91 1.03 2.72
CA GLY A 154 -17.03 1.96 2.56
C GLY A 154 -16.53 3.27 1.96
N GLU A 155 -16.87 4.39 2.57
CA GLU A 155 -16.51 5.73 2.12
C GLU A 155 -15.12 6.21 2.59
N ASP A 156 -14.48 5.46 3.48
CA ASP A 156 -13.17 5.81 4.05
C ASP A 156 -12.03 5.06 3.38
N VAL A 157 -10.83 5.66 3.45
CA VAL A 157 -9.57 5.01 3.08
C VAL A 157 -8.68 4.88 4.30
N LEU A 158 -8.46 3.65 4.72
CA LEU A 158 -7.51 3.31 5.77
C LEU A 158 -6.10 3.32 5.18
N ILE A 159 -5.22 4.14 5.73
CA ILE A 159 -3.83 4.21 5.34
C ILE A 159 -3.05 3.16 6.13
N SER A 160 -2.34 2.32 5.43
CA SER A 160 -1.55 1.27 6.05
C SER A 160 -0.41 1.83 6.89
N LYS A 161 -0.11 1.18 7.99
CA LYS A 161 1.18 1.26 8.65
C LYS A 161 1.89 -0.06 8.35
N MET A 162 2.87 0.02 7.46
CA MET A 162 3.50 -1.18 6.91
C MET A 162 4.23 -1.97 8.01
N ALA A 163 4.23 -3.29 7.89
CA ALA A 163 4.99 -4.16 8.80
C ALA A 163 6.51 -3.99 8.67
N ASN A 164 6.95 -3.52 7.49
CA ASN A 164 8.35 -3.22 7.23
C ASN A 164 8.53 -1.78 6.78
N ALA A 165 9.36 -1.03 7.48
CA ALA A 165 9.62 0.40 7.22
C ALA A 165 10.12 0.70 5.80
N VAL A 166 10.67 -0.27 5.09
CA VAL A 166 11.10 -0.11 3.68
C VAL A 166 9.93 0.28 2.76
N ARG A 167 8.69 -0.03 3.16
CA ARG A 167 7.45 0.26 2.42
C ARG A 167 6.66 1.46 2.96
N ASP A 168 7.05 2.06 4.08
CA ASP A 168 6.25 3.13 4.73
C ASP A 168 6.02 4.34 3.82
N ARG A 169 6.98 4.67 2.94
CA ARG A 169 6.83 5.77 2.00
C ARG A 169 5.72 5.54 0.97
N GLU A 170 5.42 4.27 0.63
CA GLU A 170 4.27 3.93 -0.21
C GLU A 170 2.98 4.44 0.43
N SER A 171 2.79 4.19 1.74
CA SER A 171 1.62 4.67 2.51
C SER A 171 1.58 6.19 2.62
N ILE A 172 2.72 6.85 2.78
CA ILE A 172 2.80 8.33 2.82
C ILE A 172 2.34 8.93 1.48
N ILE A 173 2.77 8.34 0.36
CA ILE A 173 2.36 8.78 -0.98
C ILE A 173 0.87 8.53 -1.21
N MET A 174 0.36 7.33 -0.85
CA MET A 174 -1.06 7.01 -1.01
C MET A 174 -1.96 7.92 -0.16
N GLU A 175 -1.57 8.25 1.07
CA GLU A 175 -2.29 9.23 1.89
C GLU A 175 -2.36 10.61 1.20
N ALA A 176 -1.25 11.08 0.63
CA ALA A 176 -1.23 12.34 -0.10
C ALA A 176 -2.11 12.29 -1.36
N ILE A 177 -2.11 11.18 -2.10
CA ILE A 177 -2.96 10.97 -3.28
C ILE A 177 -4.44 11.08 -2.89
N PHE A 178 -4.91 10.32 -1.90
CA PHE A 178 -6.31 10.35 -1.50
C PHE A 178 -6.75 11.68 -0.90
N SER A 179 -5.89 12.33 -0.12
CA SER A 179 -6.24 13.56 0.60
C SER A 179 -5.99 14.85 -0.19
N LYS A 180 -5.05 14.88 -1.14
CA LYS A 180 -4.53 16.13 -1.74
C LYS A 180 -4.56 16.18 -3.27
N SER A 181 -4.75 15.07 -3.99
CA SER A 181 -4.81 15.09 -5.47
C SER A 181 -6.03 15.84 -6.02
N GLY A 182 -7.07 16.03 -5.20
CA GLY A 182 -8.35 16.58 -5.64
C GLY A 182 -9.21 15.63 -6.50
N MET A 183 -8.71 14.41 -6.75
CA MET A 183 -9.40 13.42 -7.57
C MET A 183 -10.48 12.67 -6.77
N PHE A 184 -10.23 12.41 -5.49
CA PHE A 184 -11.09 11.56 -4.65
C PHE A 184 -11.88 12.38 -3.64
N ASN A 185 -13.11 11.94 -3.36
CA ASN A 185 -13.93 12.41 -2.26
C ASN A 185 -14.01 11.28 -1.22
N THR A 186 -13.20 11.39 -0.18
CA THR A 186 -13.05 10.39 0.88
C THR A 186 -12.39 11.01 2.10
N GLN A 187 -12.48 10.34 3.23
CA GLN A 187 -11.69 10.63 4.42
C GLN A 187 -10.59 9.57 4.56
N THR A 188 -9.36 10.02 4.78
CA THR A 188 -8.25 9.12 5.12
C THR A 188 -8.19 8.89 6.63
N ILE A 189 -8.01 7.63 7.03
CA ILE A 189 -7.79 7.21 8.41
C ILE A 189 -6.37 6.68 8.52
N ASN A 190 -5.48 7.45 9.16
CA ASN A 190 -4.09 7.07 9.33
C ASN A 190 -3.82 6.69 10.80
N PRO A 191 -3.45 5.45 11.11
CA PRO A 191 -3.14 5.02 12.49
C PRO A 191 -2.08 5.88 13.17
N ASN A 192 -1.08 6.36 12.40
CA ASN A 192 -0.02 7.21 12.94
C ASN A 192 -0.52 8.55 13.52
N ALA A 193 -1.70 9.01 13.14
CA ALA A 193 -2.30 10.24 13.66
C ALA A 193 -2.90 10.07 15.07
N PHE A 194 -3.01 8.84 15.59
CA PHE A 194 -3.68 8.52 16.86
C PHE A 194 -2.75 8.25 18.03
N ASN A 195 -1.46 8.57 17.95
CA ASN A 195 -0.47 8.27 18.99
C ASN A 195 -0.54 6.83 19.51
N LEU A 196 -0.84 5.90 18.63
CA LEU A 196 -0.89 4.48 18.96
C LEU A 196 0.51 3.99 19.30
N VAL A 197 0.59 3.06 20.24
CA VAL A 197 1.83 2.38 20.60
C VAL A 197 2.51 1.83 19.33
N ASP A 198 3.83 1.85 19.28
CA ASP A 198 4.66 1.53 18.10
C ASP A 198 4.39 0.17 17.41
N ASN A 199 3.53 -0.65 18.00
CA ASN A 199 3.25 -2.03 17.57
C ASN A 199 2.06 -2.20 16.65
N VAL A 200 1.44 -1.14 16.13
CA VAL A 200 0.35 -1.27 15.15
C VAL A 200 0.94 -1.38 13.75
N TYR A 201 0.66 -2.47 13.04
CA TYR A 201 0.96 -2.58 11.61
C TYR A 201 -0.14 -3.37 10.89
N MET A 202 -0.43 -2.95 9.66
CA MET A 202 -1.43 -3.56 8.77
C MET A 202 -1.08 -3.30 7.32
N GLU A 203 -1.39 -4.25 6.47
CA GLU A 203 -1.25 -4.17 5.02
C GLU A 203 -2.55 -4.62 4.32
N GLY A 204 -2.85 -4.05 3.16
CA GLY A 204 -4.14 -4.20 2.52
C GLY A 204 -4.46 -5.59 1.98
N GLY A 205 -3.44 -6.42 1.73
CA GLY A 205 -3.63 -7.82 1.36
C GLY A 205 -4.27 -8.68 2.45
N ASP A 206 -4.25 -8.18 3.71
CA ASP A 206 -4.91 -8.85 4.84
C ASP A 206 -6.34 -8.37 5.09
N ILE A 207 -6.82 -7.32 4.42
CA ILE A 207 -8.14 -6.74 4.73
C ILE A 207 -9.04 -6.83 3.49
N LEU A 208 -10.06 -7.68 3.56
CA LEU A 208 -11.02 -7.92 2.49
C LEU A 208 -12.41 -7.44 2.91
N VAL A 209 -13.03 -6.62 2.08
CA VAL A 209 -14.42 -6.18 2.26
C VAL A 209 -15.33 -7.24 1.63
N ALA A 210 -15.76 -8.22 2.41
CA ALA A 210 -16.62 -9.29 1.89
C ALA A 210 -18.02 -8.77 1.56
N ARG A 211 -18.54 -7.87 2.42
CA ARG A 211 -19.84 -7.22 2.28
C ARG A 211 -19.80 -5.92 3.10
N GLU A 212 -20.75 -5.01 2.90
CA GLU A 212 -20.83 -3.73 3.64
C GLU A 212 -20.78 -3.85 5.17
N ASP A 213 -21.22 -5.01 5.68
CA ASP A 213 -21.26 -5.31 7.11
C ASP A 213 -20.28 -6.41 7.53
N ILE A 214 -19.45 -6.95 6.62
CA ILE A 214 -18.50 -8.04 6.91
C ILE A 214 -17.11 -7.70 6.39
N LEU A 215 -16.14 -7.66 7.31
CA LEU A 215 -14.71 -7.65 6.98
C LEU A 215 -14.08 -9.01 7.29
N LEU A 216 -13.19 -9.44 6.41
CA LEU A 216 -12.29 -10.56 6.66
C LEU A 216 -10.90 -9.98 6.88
N ILE A 217 -10.23 -10.35 7.96
CA ILE A 217 -8.91 -9.80 8.29
C ILE A 217 -7.93 -10.95 8.60
N GLY A 218 -6.78 -10.94 7.90
CA GLY A 218 -5.66 -11.80 8.22
C GLY A 218 -4.89 -11.30 9.44
N ASN A 219 -4.56 -12.19 10.38
CA ASN A 219 -3.67 -11.90 11.50
C ASN A 219 -2.37 -12.68 11.30
N GLY A 220 -1.28 -11.99 11.01
CA GLY A 220 -0.02 -12.63 10.66
C GLY A 220 1.18 -11.69 10.76
N VAL A 221 2.16 -11.91 9.91
CA VAL A 221 3.41 -11.11 9.89
C VAL A 221 3.22 -9.72 9.27
N ARG A 222 2.11 -9.46 8.60
CA ARG A 222 1.83 -8.21 7.89
C ARG A 222 0.72 -7.39 8.54
N THR A 223 -0.15 -8.03 9.32
CA THR A 223 -1.19 -7.36 10.09
C THR A 223 -1.29 -8.01 11.46
N ASN A 224 -1.26 -7.22 12.52
CA ASN A 224 -1.30 -7.73 13.89
C ASN A 224 -2.60 -7.40 14.61
N THR A 225 -2.80 -8.04 15.76
CA THR A 225 -4.00 -7.86 16.59
C THR A 225 -4.23 -6.43 17.03
N HIS A 226 -3.18 -5.64 17.28
CA HIS A 226 -3.33 -4.23 17.65
C HIS A 226 -3.92 -3.39 16.51
N ALA A 227 -3.59 -3.72 15.27
CA ALA A 227 -4.21 -3.09 14.10
C ALA A 227 -5.68 -3.50 13.95
N ILE A 228 -6.01 -4.76 14.24
CA ILE A 228 -7.38 -5.26 14.23
C ILE A 228 -8.21 -4.55 15.31
N ASP A 229 -7.70 -4.43 16.52
CA ASP A 229 -8.34 -3.67 17.59
C ASP A 229 -8.55 -2.19 17.22
N PHE A 230 -7.60 -1.59 16.52
CA PHE A 230 -7.75 -0.23 16.00
C PHE A 230 -8.94 -0.14 15.02
N ILE A 231 -9.08 -1.07 14.09
CA ILE A 231 -10.18 -1.11 13.12
C ILE A 231 -11.54 -1.31 13.86
N ILE A 232 -11.60 -2.24 14.80
CA ILE A 232 -12.79 -2.49 15.64
C ILE A 232 -13.21 -1.20 16.34
N ASN A 233 -12.29 -0.53 17.01
CA ASN A 233 -12.56 0.70 17.74
C ASN A 233 -13.04 1.83 16.81
N ARG A 234 -12.56 1.89 15.57
CA ARG A 234 -13.03 2.84 14.56
C ARG A 234 -14.47 2.56 14.14
N PHE A 235 -14.87 1.29 14.00
CA PHE A 235 -16.25 0.93 13.71
C PHE A 235 -17.18 1.22 14.89
N LEU A 236 -16.77 0.91 16.11
CA LEU A 236 -17.55 1.22 17.30
C LEU A 236 -17.79 2.73 17.47
N ALA A 237 -16.81 3.54 17.10
CA ALA A 237 -16.91 5.01 17.20
C ALA A 237 -17.91 5.64 16.18
N ARG A 238 -18.33 4.91 15.13
CA ARG A 238 -19.27 5.44 14.11
C ARG A 238 -20.66 5.69 14.65
N ASN A 239 -21.07 5.00 15.72
CA ASN A 239 -22.39 5.14 16.39
C ASN A 239 -23.61 5.10 15.43
N ASP A 240 -23.49 4.38 14.31
CA ASP A 240 -24.53 4.27 13.27
C ASP A 240 -25.54 3.13 13.50
N LYS A 241 -25.43 2.42 14.62
CA LYS A 241 -26.25 1.24 15.00
C LYS A 241 -26.22 0.08 13.99
N GLN A 242 -25.38 0.14 12.96
CA GLN A 242 -25.24 -0.95 12.01
C GLN A 242 -24.46 -2.09 12.67
N ARG A 243 -25.01 -3.29 12.61
CA ARG A 243 -24.32 -4.48 13.07
C ARG A 243 -23.25 -4.86 12.02
N ARG A 244 -22.02 -5.03 12.47
CA ARG A 244 -20.90 -5.43 11.64
C ARG A 244 -20.24 -6.68 12.20
N TYR A 245 -19.63 -7.44 11.33
CA TYR A 245 -18.90 -8.65 11.68
C TYR A 245 -17.46 -8.54 11.18
N ILE A 246 -16.54 -8.95 12.00
CA ILE A 246 -15.13 -9.08 11.62
C ILE A 246 -14.74 -10.54 11.81
N LEU A 247 -14.32 -11.19 10.74
CA LEU A 247 -13.78 -12.54 10.78
C LEU A 247 -12.27 -12.44 10.67
N VAL A 248 -11.58 -12.81 11.73
CA VAL A 248 -10.12 -12.78 11.80
C VAL A 248 -9.58 -14.18 11.57
N GLN A 249 -8.76 -14.34 10.55
CA GLN A 249 -8.07 -15.59 10.25
C GLN A 249 -6.60 -15.48 10.62
N GLU A 250 -6.12 -16.35 11.52
CA GLU A 250 -4.69 -16.46 11.77
C GLU A 250 -3.96 -17.05 10.55
N LEU A 251 -2.83 -16.48 10.20
CA LEU A 251 -2.00 -16.87 9.07
C LEU A 251 -0.64 -17.41 9.55
N PRO A 252 -0.05 -18.36 8.81
CA PRO A 252 1.31 -18.80 9.09
C PRO A 252 2.35 -17.73 8.77
N SER A 253 3.44 -17.72 9.54
CA SER A 253 4.58 -16.84 9.28
C SER A 253 5.49 -17.33 8.15
N LYS A 254 5.32 -18.57 7.72
CA LYS A 254 6.08 -19.24 6.63
C LYS A 254 5.21 -20.30 5.97
N PRO A 255 5.42 -20.59 4.67
CA PRO A 255 6.28 -19.86 3.72
C PRO A 255 5.72 -18.46 3.37
N GLU A 256 6.51 -17.64 2.69
CA GLU A 256 6.11 -16.28 2.26
C GLU A 256 4.86 -16.25 1.37
N SER A 257 4.51 -17.37 0.74
CA SER A 257 3.27 -17.54 -0.05
C SER A 257 1.98 -17.41 0.78
N PHE A 258 2.04 -17.22 2.09
CA PHE A 258 0.87 -17.14 2.98
C PHE A 258 0.90 -15.93 3.91
N ILE A 259 1.67 -14.89 3.54
CA ILE A 259 1.86 -13.71 4.38
C ILE A 259 0.66 -12.78 4.42
N HIS A 260 -0.26 -12.88 3.45
CA HIS A 260 -1.51 -12.12 3.37
C HIS A 260 -2.72 -13.04 3.22
N LEU A 261 -3.87 -12.56 3.67
CA LEU A 261 -5.13 -13.29 3.58
C LEU A 261 -5.55 -13.53 2.12
N ASP A 262 -5.37 -12.55 1.24
CA ASP A 262 -5.73 -12.63 -0.18
C ASP A 262 -4.92 -13.69 -0.96
N MET A 263 -3.83 -14.18 -0.39
CA MET A 263 -3.03 -15.28 -0.96
C MET A 263 -3.62 -16.67 -0.64
N VAL A 264 -4.51 -16.77 0.34
CA VAL A 264 -5.12 -18.03 0.80
C VAL A 264 -6.64 -18.04 0.74
N PHE A 265 -7.25 -16.86 0.54
CA PHE A 265 -8.69 -16.68 0.43
C PHE A 265 -9.02 -15.55 -0.56
N THR A 266 -9.91 -15.81 -1.51
CA THR A 266 -10.36 -14.79 -2.48
C THR A 266 -11.84 -15.00 -2.78
N LEU A 267 -12.64 -13.93 -2.69
CA LEU A 267 -14.02 -13.93 -3.15
C LEU A 267 -14.07 -13.85 -4.68
N LEU A 268 -14.86 -14.71 -5.31
CA LEU A 268 -15.01 -14.78 -6.77
C LEU A 268 -16.41 -14.36 -7.22
N ASP A 269 -17.41 -14.62 -6.38
CA ASP A 269 -18.82 -14.30 -6.63
C ASP A 269 -19.57 -14.26 -5.28
N MET A 270 -20.84 -13.94 -5.29
CA MET A 270 -21.71 -13.87 -4.10
C MET A 270 -21.76 -15.20 -3.32
N ASP A 271 -21.59 -16.33 -4.01
CA ASP A 271 -21.70 -17.68 -3.47
C ASP A 271 -20.43 -18.52 -3.73
N LYS A 272 -19.34 -17.90 -4.20
CA LYS A 272 -18.09 -18.58 -4.56
C LYS A 272 -16.87 -17.89 -4.01
N CYS A 273 -15.97 -18.68 -3.48
CA CYS A 273 -14.63 -18.25 -3.10
C CYS A 273 -13.57 -19.27 -3.53
N MET A 274 -12.37 -18.80 -3.69
CA MET A 274 -11.19 -19.64 -3.85
C MET A 274 -10.41 -19.65 -2.54
N ILE A 275 -10.02 -20.82 -2.08
CA ILE A 275 -9.35 -21.00 -0.79
C ILE A 275 -8.14 -21.90 -0.92
N TYR A 276 -7.17 -21.70 -0.03
CA TYR A 276 -6.14 -22.69 0.23
C TYR A 276 -6.61 -23.60 1.36
N ASP A 277 -7.14 -24.77 0.97
CA ASP A 277 -7.80 -25.73 1.85
C ASP A 277 -7.04 -26.06 3.15
N PRO A 278 -5.70 -26.32 3.14
CA PRO A 278 -4.97 -26.67 4.35
C PRO A 278 -4.98 -25.60 5.45
N ILE A 279 -5.16 -24.33 5.12
CA ILE A 279 -5.22 -23.25 6.10
C ILE A 279 -6.65 -22.91 6.50
N ILE A 280 -7.59 -22.94 5.55
CA ILE A 280 -8.93 -22.40 5.75
C ILE A 280 -9.91 -23.48 6.26
N LEU A 281 -9.86 -24.73 5.76
CA LEU A 281 -10.86 -25.74 6.10
C LEU A 281 -10.31 -26.93 6.88
N GLN A 282 -9.04 -27.28 6.67
CA GLN A 282 -8.48 -28.47 7.32
C GLN A 282 -8.16 -28.20 8.79
N PRO A 283 -8.27 -29.20 9.68
CA PRO A 283 -7.82 -29.07 11.06
C PRO A 283 -6.35 -28.65 11.12
N ASN A 284 -6.08 -27.51 11.69
CA ASN A 284 -4.75 -26.96 11.88
C ASN A 284 -4.69 -26.12 13.16
N ARG A 285 -3.57 -25.48 13.45
CA ARG A 285 -3.38 -24.63 14.64
C ARG A 285 -3.87 -23.20 14.48
N TYR A 286 -4.20 -22.78 13.26
CA TYR A 286 -4.58 -21.40 12.94
C TYR A 286 -6.07 -21.21 13.19
N GLN A 287 -6.43 -20.23 13.99
CA GLN A 287 -7.81 -20.00 14.43
C GLN A 287 -8.51 -19.00 13.54
N THR A 288 -9.80 -19.20 13.37
CA THR A 288 -10.72 -18.18 12.84
C THR A 288 -11.56 -17.65 14.01
N VAL A 289 -11.53 -16.34 14.23
CA VAL A 289 -12.25 -15.67 15.30
C VAL A 289 -13.31 -14.76 14.70
N GLN A 290 -14.55 -14.85 15.18
CA GLN A 290 -15.63 -13.93 14.80
C GLN A 290 -15.84 -12.93 15.94
N ILE A 291 -15.89 -11.64 15.57
CA ILE A 291 -16.12 -10.50 16.44
C ILE A 291 -17.38 -9.78 15.99
#